data_a38dc03d08ff08e4e2cb0926280587de
#
_entry.id   a38dc03d08ff08e4e2cb0926280587de
#
_cell.length_a   1.000
_cell.length_b   1.000
_cell.length_c   1.000
_cell.angle_alpha   90.00
_cell.angle_beta   90.00
_cell.angle_gamma   90.00
#
_symmetry.space_group_name_H-M   'P 1'
#
loop_
_entity.id
_entity.type
_entity.pdbx_description
1 polymer ?
#
loop_
_entity_poly.entity_id
_entity_poly.type
_entity_poly.pdbx_seq_one_letter_code
_entity_poly.pdbx_strand_id
1 'polypeptide(L)'
;MSEKIKKLLNNKYFIVALVALLIVLVIGTGTYAWLTWSSPNTTKLTVKIGNIADVIFDNGKEINTTSLAPVFTYDQGEKTSFSIVKRSTATSANIDYTITLNITSIAAELKVASFKYVLLNGNQVVRQGDFSSASSGGTISLSSSRLTDTRADFTFYIYIDGNTENNANMMNKEFKATINVSASEGSNTINAVQHITNLYLNNKDYTM
;
A
#
# COMPACT_ATOMS: atom_id res chain seq x y z
N MET A 1 35.42 41.05 -5.97
CA MET A 1 35.14 40.41 -4.69
C MET A 1 35.66 41.34 -3.57
N SER A 2 34.78 41.85 -2.73
CA SER A 2 35.12 42.86 -1.70
C SER A 2 36.18 42.33 -0.75
N GLU A 3 37.17 43.18 -0.37
CA GLU A 3 38.23 42.81 0.59
C GLU A 3 37.67 42.27 1.94
N LYS A 4 36.50 42.76 2.35
CA LYS A 4 35.79 42.30 3.54
C LYS A 4 35.39 40.81 3.43
N ILE A 5 34.98 40.31 2.24
CA ILE A 5 34.64 38.93 2.00
C ILE A 5 35.88 38.05 2.05
N LYS A 6 37.02 38.50 1.49
CA LYS A 6 38.28 37.76 1.54
C LYS A 6 38.78 37.61 3.01
N LYS A 7 38.62 38.65 3.84
CA LYS A 7 39.01 38.62 5.26
C LYS A 7 38.14 37.68 6.08
N LEU A 8 36.82 37.59 5.75
CA LEU A 8 35.90 36.61 6.35
C LEU A 8 36.21 35.17 5.96
N LEU A 9 36.49 34.92 4.66
CA LEU A 9 36.85 33.60 4.16
C LEU A 9 38.21 33.09 4.65
N ASN A 10 39.10 33.98 5.10
CA ASN A 10 40.41 33.60 5.69
C ASN A 10 40.34 33.33 7.19
N ASN A 11 39.19 33.58 7.82
CA ASN A 11 39.00 33.33 9.24
C ASN A 11 38.56 31.85 9.44
N LYS A 12 39.45 31.04 10.03
CA LYS A 12 39.18 29.62 10.27
C LYS A 12 37.91 29.37 11.10
N TYR A 13 37.57 30.23 12.02
CA TYR A 13 36.36 30.12 12.84
C TYR A 13 35.08 30.39 12.00
N PHE A 14 35.17 31.34 11.05
CA PHE A 14 34.06 31.61 10.13
C PHE A 14 33.80 30.42 9.21
N ILE A 15 34.87 29.78 8.68
CA ILE A 15 34.73 28.59 7.87
C ILE A 15 34.10 27.42 8.64
N VAL A 16 34.56 27.19 9.88
CA VAL A 16 34.00 26.14 10.74
C VAL A 16 32.53 26.42 11.04
N ALA A 17 32.16 27.65 11.35
CA ALA A 17 30.76 28.03 11.57
C ALA A 17 29.88 27.85 10.33
N LEU A 18 30.39 28.17 9.13
CA LEU A 18 29.71 28.00 7.87
C LEU A 18 29.48 26.52 7.54
N VAL A 19 30.50 25.67 7.75
CA VAL A 19 30.39 24.22 7.55
C VAL A 19 29.40 23.63 8.55
N ALA A 20 29.43 24.02 9.80
CA ALA A 20 28.47 23.56 10.81
C ALA A 20 27.03 23.96 10.44
N LEU A 21 26.83 25.20 9.95
CA LEU A 21 25.52 25.65 9.46
C LEU A 21 25.02 24.82 8.27
N LEU A 22 25.89 24.49 7.31
CA LEU A 22 25.54 23.65 6.16
C LEU A 22 25.18 22.24 6.59
N ILE A 23 25.88 21.65 7.56
CA ILE A 23 25.57 20.32 8.11
C ILE A 23 24.18 20.34 8.77
N VAL A 24 23.88 21.37 9.58
CA VAL A 24 22.55 21.51 10.21
C VAL A 24 21.44 21.66 9.18
N LEU A 25 21.68 22.42 8.10
CA LEU A 25 20.72 22.57 7.00
C LEU A 25 20.48 21.24 6.26
N VAL A 26 21.53 20.47 5.98
CA VAL A 26 21.41 19.15 5.30
C VAL A 26 20.69 18.16 6.19
N ILE A 27 21.01 18.10 7.48
CA ILE A 27 20.32 17.23 8.44
C ILE A 27 18.86 17.67 8.59
N GLY A 28 18.60 18.97 8.72
CA GLY A 28 17.25 19.52 8.88
C GLY A 28 16.37 19.26 7.65
N THR A 29 16.87 19.43 6.44
CA THR A 29 16.13 19.16 5.21
C THR A 29 15.92 17.66 4.98
N GLY A 30 16.91 16.83 5.30
CA GLY A 30 16.81 15.38 5.21
C GLY A 30 15.79 14.80 6.19
N THR A 31 15.80 15.26 7.45
CA THR A 31 14.82 14.84 8.45
C THR A 31 13.42 15.36 8.15
N TYR A 32 13.29 16.59 7.63
CA TYR A 32 11.99 17.14 7.23
C TYR A 32 11.42 16.38 6.02
N ALA A 33 12.22 16.08 5.01
CA ALA A 33 11.82 15.29 3.87
C ALA A 33 11.40 13.86 4.27
N TRP A 34 12.14 13.23 5.21
CA TRP A 34 11.81 11.91 5.73
C TRP A 34 10.52 11.92 6.57
N LEU A 35 10.33 12.96 7.43
CA LEU A 35 9.11 13.13 8.23
C LEU A 35 7.88 13.42 7.36
N THR A 36 8.00 14.20 6.30
CA THR A 36 6.88 14.47 5.38
C THR A 36 6.56 13.28 4.50
N TRP A 37 7.55 12.44 4.18
CA TRP A 37 7.32 11.23 3.41
C TRP A 37 6.79 10.07 4.25
N SER A 38 7.15 10.00 5.52
CA SER A 38 6.63 9.01 6.48
C SER A 38 5.34 9.47 7.18
N SER A 39 4.83 10.68 6.86
CA SER A 39 3.55 11.15 7.39
C SER A 39 2.43 10.26 6.83
N PRO A 40 1.72 9.51 7.67
CA PRO A 40 0.61 8.69 7.18
C PRO A 40 -0.49 9.63 6.70
N ASN A 41 -0.68 9.72 5.39
CA ASN A 41 -1.92 10.23 4.84
C ASN A 41 -3.03 9.24 5.21
N THR A 42 -3.54 9.38 6.43
CA THR A 42 -4.79 8.76 6.84
C THR A 42 -5.93 9.50 6.16
N THR A 43 -6.11 9.31 4.87
CA THR A 43 -7.35 9.67 4.22
C THR A 43 -8.39 8.65 4.65
N LYS A 44 -9.08 8.94 5.74
CA LYS A 44 -10.33 8.24 6.07
C LYS A 44 -11.33 8.62 5.00
N LEU A 45 -11.47 7.78 3.98
CA LEU A 45 -12.57 7.89 3.04
C LEU A 45 -13.83 7.38 3.75
N THR A 46 -14.49 8.24 4.50
CA THR A 46 -15.82 7.95 5.01
C THR A 46 -16.80 8.25 3.88
N VAL A 47 -17.09 7.26 3.05
CA VAL A 47 -18.15 7.36 2.06
C VAL A 47 -19.48 7.26 2.81
N LYS A 48 -20.06 8.40 3.16
CA LYS A 48 -21.47 8.49 3.53
C LYS A 48 -22.29 8.40 2.26
N ILE A 49 -22.63 7.20 1.86
CA ILE A 49 -23.69 6.98 0.87
C ILE A 49 -25.02 6.94 1.65
N GLY A 50 -25.96 7.79 1.24
CA GLY A 50 -27.25 7.90 1.90
C GLY A 50 -27.99 6.57 1.96
N ASN A 51 -28.59 6.31 3.08
CA ASN A 51 -29.75 5.49 3.46
C ASN A 51 -30.04 4.15 2.75
N ILE A 52 -29.07 3.44 2.16
CA ILE A 52 -29.37 2.26 1.35
C ILE A 52 -28.73 0.97 1.89
N ALA A 53 -27.67 1.01 2.67
CA ALA A 53 -27.07 -0.20 3.25
C ALA A 53 -26.58 0.07 4.66
N ASP A 54 -26.87 -0.90 5.52
CA ASP A 54 -26.44 -0.91 6.92
C ASP A 54 -24.97 -1.35 7.07
N VAL A 55 -24.11 -0.89 6.17
CA VAL A 55 -22.69 -1.22 6.12
C VAL A 55 -21.84 0.04 6.09
N ILE A 56 -20.74 -0.02 6.82
CA ILE A 56 -19.69 1.00 6.82
C ILE A 56 -18.41 0.31 6.35
N PHE A 57 -17.69 0.91 5.39
CA PHE A 57 -16.33 0.53 5.04
C PHE A 57 -15.34 1.44 5.78
N ASP A 58 -14.38 0.81 6.43
CA ASP A 58 -13.25 1.49 7.06
C ASP A 58 -11.99 1.10 6.28
N ASN A 59 -11.47 2.02 5.49
CA ASN A 59 -10.29 1.79 4.65
C ASN A 59 -9.01 2.14 5.42
N GLY A 60 -8.01 1.29 5.32
CA GLY A 60 -6.66 1.53 5.80
C GLY A 60 -5.80 2.35 4.84
N LYS A 61 -4.50 2.35 5.09
CA LYS A 61 -3.51 3.03 4.25
C LYS A 61 -3.41 2.36 2.88
N GLU A 62 -3.34 3.16 1.81
CA GLU A 62 -3.01 2.67 0.47
C GLU A 62 -1.61 2.05 0.43
N ILE A 63 -1.44 1.04 -0.43
CA ILE A 63 -0.11 0.58 -0.80
C ILE A 63 0.43 1.53 -1.86
N ASN A 64 1.46 2.27 -1.49
CA ASN A 64 2.17 3.20 -2.36
C ASN A 64 3.66 3.12 -2.01
N THR A 65 4.38 2.22 -2.65
CA THR A 65 5.80 2.00 -2.40
C THR A 65 6.58 1.90 -3.70
N THR A 66 7.76 2.49 -3.70
CA THR A 66 8.73 2.40 -4.80
C THR A 66 9.84 1.40 -4.50
N SER A 67 9.73 0.63 -3.41
CA SER A 67 10.80 -0.20 -2.88
C SER A 67 10.32 -1.58 -2.41
N LEU A 68 9.47 -2.24 -3.20
CA LEU A 68 9.10 -3.62 -2.91
C LEU A 68 10.35 -4.52 -3.05
N ALA A 69 10.76 -5.15 -1.97
CA ALA A 69 11.86 -6.10 -1.94
C ALA A 69 11.33 -7.55 -1.85
N PRO A 70 12.06 -8.56 -2.34
CA PRO A 70 11.75 -9.95 -2.05
C PRO A 70 11.83 -10.23 -0.56
N VAL A 71 10.87 -11.01 -0.09
CA VAL A 71 10.74 -11.39 1.32
C VAL A 71 10.48 -12.89 1.43
N PHE A 72 10.74 -13.46 2.59
CA PHE A 72 10.59 -14.91 2.79
C PHE A 72 9.16 -15.29 3.21
N THR A 73 8.41 -14.34 3.79
CA THR A 73 7.06 -14.57 4.29
C THR A 73 6.15 -13.40 3.89
N TYR A 74 4.86 -13.64 3.69
CA TYR A 74 3.92 -12.63 3.21
C TYR A 74 3.77 -11.44 4.16
N ASP A 75 3.90 -11.64 5.47
CA ASP A 75 3.77 -10.62 6.51
C ASP A 75 4.88 -9.56 6.48
N GLN A 76 6.00 -9.85 5.81
CA GLN A 76 7.09 -8.92 5.53
C GLN A 76 6.85 -8.05 4.27
N GLY A 77 5.84 -8.39 3.46
CA GLY A 77 5.45 -7.65 2.26
C GLY A 77 4.71 -6.36 2.55
N GLU A 78 4.33 -5.68 1.47
CA GLU A 78 3.47 -4.49 1.56
C GLU A 78 2.04 -4.89 1.90
N LYS A 79 1.36 -4.07 2.71
CA LYS A 79 0.02 -4.40 3.18
C LYS A 79 -0.93 -3.21 3.20
N THR A 80 -2.20 -3.51 3.02
CA THR A 80 -3.31 -2.61 3.32
C THR A 80 -4.39 -3.35 4.09
N SER A 81 -5.06 -2.66 4.99
CA SER A 81 -6.15 -3.21 5.79
C SER A 81 -7.43 -2.42 5.54
N PHE A 82 -8.56 -3.10 5.59
CA PHE A 82 -9.89 -2.50 5.47
C PHE A 82 -10.90 -3.35 6.24
N SER A 83 -12.04 -2.77 6.56
CA SER A 83 -13.07 -3.46 7.32
C SER A 83 -14.45 -3.25 6.71
N ILE A 84 -15.29 -4.26 6.85
CA ILE A 84 -16.73 -4.21 6.57
C ILE A 84 -17.44 -4.26 7.91
N VAL A 85 -18.23 -3.25 8.23
CA VAL A 85 -18.87 -3.11 9.52
C VAL A 85 -20.38 -2.95 9.34
N LYS A 86 -21.18 -3.73 10.06
CA LYS A 86 -22.64 -3.49 10.17
C LYS A 86 -22.88 -2.21 10.97
N ARG A 87 -23.81 -1.39 10.50
CA ARG A 87 -24.26 -0.24 11.29
C ARG A 87 -24.94 -0.73 12.57
N SER A 88 -24.80 -0.03 13.68
CA SER A 88 -25.29 -0.47 15.01
C SER A 88 -26.80 -0.76 15.05
N THR A 89 -27.58 -0.18 14.13
CA THR A 89 -29.02 -0.42 13.99
C THR A 89 -29.39 -1.65 13.14
N ALA A 90 -28.40 -2.26 12.47
CA ALA A 90 -28.61 -3.32 11.48
C ALA A 90 -28.04 -4.67 11.92
N THR A 91 -28.03 -4.98 13.21
CA THR A 91 -27.44 -6.22 13.73
C THR A 91 -28.06 -7.49 13.17
N SER A 92 -29.32 -7.43 12.67
CA SER A 92 -30.02 -8.55 12.04
C SER A 92 -29.93 -8.59 10.50
N ALA A 93 -29.31 -7.58 9.87
CA ALA A 93 -29.21 -7.51 8.42
C ALA A 93 -28.32 -8.64 7.85
N ASN A 94 -28.81 -9.28 6.79
CA ASN A 94 -28.04 -10.23 6.00
C ASN A 94 -27.24 -9.45 4.94
N ILE A 95 -25.97 -9.27 5.19
CA ILE A 95 -25.07 -8.52 4.31
C ILE A 95 -24.17 -9.51 3.59
N ASP A 96 -24.33 -9.61 2.28
CA ASP A 96 -23.43 -10.35 1.41
C ASP A 96 -22.36 -9.39 0.87
N TYR A 97 -21.09 -9.82 0.84
CA TYR A 97 -20.00 -9.00 0.34
C TYR A 97 -19.15 -9.74 -0.69
N THR A 98 -18.54 -8.99 -1.57
CA THR A 98 -17.56 -9.47 -2.56
C THR A 98 -16.34 -8.55 -2.53
N ILE A 99 -15.16 -9.16 -2.50
CA ILE A 99 -13.87 -8.47 -2.56
C ILE A 99 -13.16 -8.91 -3.83
N THR A 100 -12.77 -7.95 -4.67
CA THR A 100 -12.04 -8.20 -5.92
C THR A 100 -10.79 -7.33 -6.00
N LEU A 101 -9.75 -7.87 -6.63
CA LEU A 101 -8.57 -7.12 -7.04
C LEU A 101 -8.67 -6.82 -8.53
N ASN A 102 -8.85 -5.55 -8.89
CA ASN A 102 -8.91 -5.11 -10.27
C ASN A 102 -7.53 -4.57 -10.67
N ILE A 103 -6.87 -5.26 -11.59
CA ILE A 103 -5.52 -4.93 -12.05
C ILE A 103 -5.63 -3.86 -13.14
N THR A 104 -5.19 -2.64 -12.83
CA THR A 104 -5.15 -1.56 -13.82
C THR A 104 -3.99 -1.74 -14.79
N SER A 105 -2.82 -2.08 -14.26
CA SER A 105 -1.60 -2.29 -15.05
C SER A 105 -0.68 -3.30 -14.37
N ILE A 106 -0.11 -4.20 -15.16
CA ILE A 106 0.93 -5.14 -14.73
C ILE A 106 1.95 -5.31 -15.85
N ALA A 107 3.23 -5.04 -15.56
CA ALA A 107 4.30 -5.28 -16.49
C ALA A 107 4.46 -6.79 -16.78
N ALA A 108 4.92 -7.15 -17.98
CA ALA A 108 5.03 -8.56 -18.39
C ALA A 108 5.95 -9.36 -17.46
N GLU A 109 7.01 -8.74 -16.98
CA GLU A 109 8.02 -9.34 -16.11
C GLU A 109 7.50 -9.62 -14.68
N LEU A 110 6.40 -8.97 -14.28
CA LEU A 110 5.72 -9.21 -13.00
C LEU A 110 4.68 -10.34 -13.08
N LYS A 111 4.42 -10.89 -14.27
CA LYS A 111 3.49 -12.02 -14.46
C LYS A 111 4.19 -13.35 -14.17
N VAL A 112 4.58 -13.54 -12.93
CA VAL A 112 5.38 -14.68 -12.48
C VAL A 112 4.83 -15.24 -11.16
N ALA A 113 5.11 -16.52 -10.91
CA ALA A 113 4.66 -17.21 -9.70
C ALA A 113 5.33 -16.69 -8.40
N SER A 114 6.45 -15.99 -8.51
CA SER A 114 7.09 -15.35 -7.34
C SER A 114 6.43 -14.05 -6.89
N PHE A 115 5.69 -13.38 -7.76
CA PHE A 115 4.90 -12.20 -7.36
C PHE A 115 3.54 -12.67 -6.85
N LYS A 116 3.29 -12.49 -5.55
CA LYS A 116 2.21 -13.15 -4.82
C LYS A 116 1.36 -12.17 -4.03
N TYR A 117 0.17 -12.62 -3.69
CA TYR A 117 -0.75 -11.92 -2.78
C TYR A 117 -1.38 -12.88 -1.78
N VAL A 118 -1.77 -12.34 -0.62
CA VAL A 118 -2.54 -13.03 0.43
C VAL A 118 -3.60 -12.09 0.97
N LEU A 119 -4.85 -12.56 1.10
CA LEU A 119 -5.91 -11.89 1.82
C LEU A 119 -6.19 -12.66 3.11
N LEU A 120 -6.17 -11.95 4.23
CA LEU A 120 -6.60 -12.45 5.53
C LEU A 120 -7.96 -11.85 5.91
N ASN A 121 -8.76 -12.61 6.66
CA ASN A 121 -9.86 -12.12 7.49
C ASN A 121 -9.47 -12.38 8.96
N GLY A 122 -9.20 -11.32 9.71
CA GLY A 122 -8.49 -11.44 10.98
C GLY A 122 -7.13 -12.12 10.78
N ASN A 123 -6.95 -13.29 11.40
CA ASN A 123 -5.72 -14.08 11.27
C ASN A 123 -5.84 -15.28 10.30
N GLN A 124 -6.99 -15.45 9.64
CA GLN A 124 -7.22 -16.57 8.73
C GLN A 124 -6.96 -16.18 7.28
N VAL A 125 -6.20 -17.02 6.56
CA VAL A 125 -6.01 -16.86 5.11
C VAL A 125 -7.33 -17.19 4.41
N VAL A 126 -7.92 -16.18 3.76
CA VAL A 126 -9.15 -16.34 2.96
C VAL A 126 -8.78 -16.68 1.51
N ARG A 127 -7.76 -16.03 0.98
CA ARG A 127 -7.28 -16.20 -0.39
C ARG A 127 -5.79 -15.95 -0.47
N GLN A 128 -5.11 -16.76 -1.29
CA GLN A 128 -3.73 -16.53 -1.71
C GLN A 128 -3.56 -16.95 -3.17
N GLY A 129 -2.57 -16.39 -3.82
CA GLY A 129 -2.25 -16.71 -5.20
C GLY A 129 -1.07 -15.91 -5.70
N ASP A 130 -0.84 -16.01 -7.00
CA ASP A 130 0.22 -15.29 -7.71
C ASP A 130 -0.32 -14.54 -8.93
N PHE A 131 0.55 -13.78 -9.57
CA PHE A 131 0.20 -12.96 -10.73
C PHE A 131 0.65 -13.58 -12.07
N SER A 132 1.05 -14.85 -12.12
CA SER A 132 1.53 -15.50 -13.34
C SER A 132 0.51 -15.49 -14.48
N SER A 133 -0.78 -15.62 -14.17
CA SER A 133 -1.89 -15.58 -15.11
C SER A 133 -2.60 -14.21 -15.18
N ALA A 134 -2.06 -13.19 -14.50
CA ALA A 134 -2.69 -11.89 -14.42
C ALA A 134 -2.59 -11.10 -15.75
N SER A 135 -3.54 -10.21 -15.98
CA SER A 135 -3.55 -9.31 -17.13
C SER A 135 -3.95 -7.89 -16.73
N SER A 136 -3.44 -6.90 -17.44
CA SER A 136 -3.93 -5.53 -17.31
C SER A 136 -5.41 -5.47 -17.72
N GLY A 137 -6.23 -4.80 -16.92
CA GLY A 137 -7.68 -4.81 -17.06
C GLY A 137 -8.37 -6.06 -16.48
N GLY A 138 -7.61 -7.03 -15.97
CA GLY A 138 -8.13 -8.26 -15.37
C GLY A 138 -8.62 -8.06 -13.94
N THR A 139 -9.45 -9.00 -13.47
CA THR A 139 -10.01 -9.03 -12.12
C THR A 139 -9.73 -10.36 -11.46
N ILE A 140 -9.24 -10.33 -10.22
CA ILE A 140 -9.07 -11.50 -9.37
C ILE A 140 -10.12 -11.44 -8.26
N SER A 141 -10.95 -12.50 -8.14
CA SER A 141 -11.88 -12.65 -7.02
C SER A 141 -11.09 -13.06 -5.78
N LEU A 142 -11.15 -12.22 -4.74
CA LEU A 142 -10.45 -12.44 -3.48
C LEU A 142 -11.35 -13.11 -2.43
N SER A 143 -12.61 -12.67 -2.31
CA SER A 143 -13.58 -13.26 -1.38
C SER A 143 -15.01 -12.95 -1.83
N SER A 144 -15.93 -13.85 -1.53
CA SER A 144 -17.36 -13.61 -1.62
C SER A 144 -18.03 -14.41 -0.52
N SER A 145 -18.71 -13.74 0.39
CA SER A 145 -19.30 -14.39 1.57
C SER A 145 -20.35 -13.49 2.21
N ARG A 146 -20.99 -14.02 3.25
CA ARG A 146 -21.92 -13.29 4.11
C ARG A 146 -21.20 -12.80 5.37
N LEU A 147 -21.51 -11.57 5.76
CA LEU A 147 -21.03 -10.99 7.01
C LEU A 147 -21.85 -11.59 8.17
N THR A 148 -21.28 -12.55 8.88
CA THR A 148 -21.91 -13.21 10.03
C THR A 148 -21.86 -12.36 11.28
N ASP A 149 -20.73 -11.72 11.50
CA ASP A 149 -20.47 -10.87 12.65
C ASP A 149 -20.82 -9.41 12.38
N THR A 150 -20.72 -8.57 13.40
CA THR A 150 -20.91 -7.12 13.26
C THR A 150 -19.77 -6.45 12.49
N ARG A 151 -18.61 -7.11 12.38
CA ARG A 151 -17.41 -6.59 11.72
C ARG A 151 -16.59 -7.73 11.13
N ALA A 152 -16.04 -7.52 9.95
CA ALA A 152 -14.99 -8.34 9.34
C ALA A 152 -13.79 -7.45 9.00
N ASP A 153 -12.62 -7.84 9.49
CA ASP A 153 -11.35 -7.11 9.31
C ASP A 153 -10.47 -7.85 8.32
N PHE A 154 -10.16 -7.20 7.22
CA PHE A 154 -9.34 -7.78 6.16
C PHE A 154 -7.97 -7.12 6.11
N THR A 155 -6.94 -7.93 5.85
CA THR A 155 -5.59 -7.46 5.52
C THR A 155 -5.14 -8.11 4.23
N PHE A 156 -4.84 -7.28 3.24
CA PHE A 156 -4.29 -7.71 1.95
C PHE A 156 -2.78 -7.47 1.96
N TYR A 157 -2.03 -8.50 1.63
CA TYR A 157 -0.58 -8.45 1.44
C TYR A 157 -0.23 -8.67 -0.01
N ILE A 158 0.80 -7.96 -0.48
CA ILE A 158 1.43 -8.17 -1.77
C ILE A 158 2.94 -8.22 -1.57
N TYR A 159 3.60 -9.22 -2.18
CA TYR A 159 5.00 -9.47 -1.93
C TYR A 159 5.66 -10.23 -3.08
N ILE A 160 6.98 -10.23 -3.11
CA ILE A 160 7.77 -11.09 -3.96
C ILE A 160 8.40 -12.16 -3.09
N ASP A 161 8.16 -13.41 -3.45
CA ASP A 161 8.71 -14.57 -2.76
C ASP A 161 10.21 -14.68 -3.05
N GLY A 162 11.03 -14.37 -2.05
CA GLY A 162 12.50 -14.45 -2.11
C GLY A 162 13.06 -15.86 -2.14
N ASN A 163 12.22 -16.89 -1.90
CA ASN A 163 12.63 -18.29 -2.02
C ASN A 163 12.72 -18.77 -3.47
N THR A 164 12.28 -17.96 -4.43
CA THR A 164 12.35 -18.28 -5.86
C THR A 164 13.55 -17.62 -6.52
N GLU A 165 14.22 -18.35 -7.40
CA GLU A 165 15.40 -17.84 -8.10
C GLU A 165 15.04 -16.74 -9.11
N ASN A 166 15.92 -15.74 -9.25
CA ASN A 166 16.00 -14.76 -10.33
C ASN A 166 14.84 -13.76 -10.47
N ASN A 167 14.74 -12.84 -9.52
CA ASN A 167 13.81 -11.71 -9.56
C ASN A 167 14.39 -10.45 -10.25
N ALA A 168 15.60 -10.51 -10.82
CA ALA A 168 16.31 -9.34 -11.38
C ALA A 168 15.54 -8.63 -12.50
N ASN A 169 14.80 -9.37 -13.33
CA ASN A 169 14.01 -8.82 -14.43
C ASN A 169 12.78 -8.02 -13.96
N MET A 170 12.38 -8.17 -12.70
CA MET A 170 11.22 -7.47 -12.12
C MET A 170 11.55 -6.06 -11.63
N MET A 171 12.85 -5.72 -11.56
CA MET A 171 13.30 -4.41 -11.07
C MET A 171 12.76 -3.26 -11.93
N ASN A 172 12.35 -2.17 -11.27
CA ASN A 172 11.78 -0.98 -11.90
C ASN A 172 10.51 -1.23 -12.73
N LYS A 173 9.82 -2.37 -12.49
CA LYS A 173 8.55 -2.68 -13.15
C LYS A 173 7.38 -2.25 -12.29
N GLU A 174 6.37 -1.68 -12.93
CA GLU A 174 5.21 -1.09 -12.26
C GLU A 174 4.04 -2.07 -12.17
N PHE A 175 3.39 -2.08 -11.01
CA PHE A 175 2.09 -2.71 -10.78
C PHE A 175 1.10 -1.69 -10.22
N LYS A 176 -0.10 -1.65 -10.80
CA LYS A 176 -1.22 -0.82 -10.33
C LYS A 176 -2.49 -1.66 -10.25
N ALA A 177 -3.18 -1.56 -9.16
CA ALA A 177 -4.46 -2.24 -8.95
C ALA A 177 -5.35 -1.48 -7.97
N THR A 178 -6.61 -1.92 -7.88
CA THR A 178 -7.55 -1.46 -6.86
C THR A 178 -8.20 -2.67 -6.22
N ILE A 179 -8.36 -2.64 -4.90
CA ILE A 179 -9.19 -3.59 -4.18
C ILE A 179 -10.58 -2.98 -4.10
N ASN A 180 -11.54 -3.62 -4.76
CA ASN A 180 -12.93 -3.20 -4.72
C ASN A 180 -13.69 -4.09 -3.75
N VAL A 181 -14.42 -3.45 -2.84
CA VAL A 181 -15.31 -4.12 -1.90
C VAL A 181 -16.73 -3.70 -2.23
N SER A 182 -17.58 -4.68 -2.51
CA SER A 182 -19.01 -4.50 -2.72
C SER A 182 -19.76 -5.21 -1.60
N ALA A 183 -20.71 -4.55 -0.99
CA ALA A 183 -21.60 -5.16 -0.01
C ALA A 183 -23.06 -4.89 -0.40
N SER A 184 -23.91 -5.89 -0.23
CA SER A 184 -25.32 -5.82 -0.60
C SER A 184 -26.20 -6.38 0.50
N GLU A 185 -27.35 -5.73 0.67
CA GLU A 185 -28.46 -6.18 1.47
C GLU A 185 -29.70 -6.21 0.58
N GLY A 186 -30.15 -7.42 0.21
CA GLY A 186 -31.23 -7.57 -0.78
C GLY A 186 -30.84 -6.99 -2.14
N SER A 187 -31.63 -6.03 -2.65
CA SER A 187 -31.36 -5.34 -3.93
C SER A 187 -30.42 -4.13 -3.80
N ASN A 188 -30.04 -3.75 -2.59
CA ASN A 188 -29.22 -2.57 -2.34
C ASN A 188 -27.74 -2.94 -2.30
N THR A 189 -26.89 -2.20 -3.03
CA THR A 189 -25.44 -2.45 -3.10
C THR A 189 -24.67 -1.17 -2.86
N ILE A 190 -23.59 -1.28 -2.09
CA ILE A 190 -22.59 -0.21 -1.89
C ILE A 190 -21.22 -0.72 -2.25
N ASN A 191 -20.35 0.19 -2.68
CA ASN A 191 -19.00 -0.13 -3.10
C ASN A 191 -17.97 0.78 -2.40
N ALA A 192 -16.81 0.23 -2.12
CA ALA A 192 -15.63 0.94 -1.67
C ALA A 192 -14.41 0.51 -2.47
N VAL A 193 -13.43 1.38 -2.62
CA VAL A 193 -12.21 1.14 -3.39
C VAL A 193 -11.00 1.47 -2.55
N GLN A 194 -10.03 0.56 -2.52
CA GLN A 194 -8.70 0.77 -1.94
C GLN A 194 -7.66 0.69 -3.05
N HIS A 195 -6.79 1.70 -3.14
CA HIS A 195 -5.82 1.80 -4.22
C HIS A 195 -4.47 1.14 -3.87
N ILE A 196 -3.87 0.53 -4.89
CA ILE A 196 -2.48 0.09 -4.91
C ILE A 196 -1.83 0.85 -6.06
N THR A 197 -1.04 1.85 -5.70
CA THR A 197 -0.40 2.74 -6.68
C THR A 197 1.11 2.69 -6.53
N ASN A 198 1.83 2.93 -7.64
CA ASN A 198 3.28 3.08 -7.64
C ASN A 198 4.04 1.96 -6.91
N LEU A 199 3.61 0.71 -7.10
CA LEU A 199 4.34 -0.44 -6.59
C LEU A 199 5.49 -0.77 -7.54
N TYR A 200 6.73 -0.56 -7.08
CA TYR A 200 7.97 -0.83 -7.83
C TYR A 200 8.91 -1.70 -7.01
N LEU A 201 9.66 -2.58 -7.67
CA LEU A 201 10.79 -3.25 -7.06
C LEU A 201 11.97 -2.31 -6.88
N ASN A 202 12.59 -2.33 -5.71
CA ASN A 202 13.80 -1.57 -5.44
C ASN A 202 15.05 -2.26 -6.01
N ASN A 203 15.94 -1.45 -6.62
CA ASN A 203 17.18 -1.91 -7.22
C ASN A 203 18.34 -2.09 -6.22
N LYS A 204 18.16 -1.79 -4.92
CA LYS A 204 19.31 -1.62 -4.01
C LYS A 204 19.76 -2.85 -3.22
N ASP A 205 18.94 -3.91 -3.13
CA ASP A 205 19.17 -4.93 -2.10
C ASP A 205 19.38 -6.37 -2.61
N TYR A 206 19.83 -6.54 -3.87
CA TYR A 206 20.01 -7.88 -4.46
C TYR A 206 21.47 -8.32 -4.64
N THR A 207 22.39 -7.82 -3.84
CA THR A 207 23.71 -8.44 -3.68
C THR A 207 23.64 -9.40 -2.50
N MET A 208 23.28 -10.65 -2.78
CA MET A 208 23.68 -11.78 -1.94
C MET A 208 25.05 -12.26 -2.34
#